data_e46e51b1f34d0027338520b464452742
#
_entry.id   e46e51b1f34d0027338520b464452742
#
_cell.length_a   1.000
_cell.length_b   1.000
_cell.length_c   1.000
_cell.angle_alpha   90.00
_cell.angle_beta   90.00
_cell.angle_gamma   90.00
#
_symmetry.space_group_name_H-M   'P 1'
#
loop_
_entity.id
_entity.type
_entity.pdbx_description
1 polymer ?
#
loop_
_entity_poly.entity_id
_entity_poly.type
_entity_poly.pdbx_seq_one_letter_code
_entity_poly.pdbx_strand_id
1 'polypeptide(L)'
;MSNIKKFRIKSFKDKSDVLKLNKVSLKFGRKIVLDNLNLQLNKGQILGLLGANGAGKSTIFNLILGLISPDFGSIIINNETVNKYPIYQRTLQFQIGMCPQIGGFFSDLTVYENLKAIAEITISDESYRAEKINSLISKFELDPIRDIKADFLSGGQKKKVSIALALISDPKILLLDEPFAALDVMTIKTLQEIVVDLQRSNNISIILCDHQARDLLKCVDSAAIIHNGKVVAQDTPANLIQNMEAKKAYFGESFNIS
;
A
#
# COMPACT_ATOMS: atom_id res chain seq x y z
N MET A 1 9.65 22.47 22.64
CA MET A 1 10.63 22.08 21.60
C MET A 1 10.44 20.59 21.31
N SER A 2 9.67 20.26 20.29
CA SER A 2 9.29 18.89 19.99
C SER A 2 10.40 18.18 19.22
N ASN A 3 10.90 17.10 19.80
CA ASN A 3 11.82 16.18 19.16
C ASN A 3 11.12 15.44 18.00
N ILE A 4 11.08 16.04 16.83
CA ILE A 4 10.87 15.31 15.60
C ILE A 4 12.16 14.54 15.35
N LYS A 5 12.21 13.27 15.75
CA LYS A 5 13.28 12.36 15.34
C LYS A 5 13.28 12.34 13.81
N LYS A 6 14.29 12.99 13.20
CA LYS A 6 14.59 12.89 11.78
C LYS A 6 14.71 11.39 11.46
N PHE A 7 13.74 10.85 10.73
CA PHE A 7 13.83 9.50 10.19
C PHE A 7 15.03 9.46 9.25
N ARG A 8 16.12 8.87 9.72
CA ARG A 8 17.34 8.70 8.92
C ARG A 8 17.03 7.71 7.81
N ILE A 9 17.05 8.16 6.56
CA ILE A 9 16.98 7.31 5.37
C ILE A 9 18.12 6.29 5.47
N LYS A 10 17.80 5.01 5.67
CA LYS A 10 18.77 3.93 5.50
C LYS A 10 19.08 3.82 4.01
N SER A 11 20.37 3.90 3.64
CA SER A 11 20.79 3.51 2.29
C SER A 11 20.47 2.02 2.12
N PHE A 12 19.54 1.70 1.23
CA PHE A 12 19.23 0.32 0.88
C PHE A 12 20.46 -0.31 0.22
N LYS A 13 21.08 -1.30 0.89
CA LYS A 13 22.24 -2.04 0.37
C LYS A 13 21.83 -3.06 -0.70
N ASP A 14 20.57 -3.48 -0.73
CA ASP A 14 20.05 -4.46 -1.69
C ASP A 14 19.03 -3.79 -2.60
N LYS A 15 19.47 -3.44 -3.83
CA LYS A 15 18.65 -2.78 -4.86
C LYS A 15 17.91 -3.78 -5.76
N SER A 16 17.60 -4.98 -5.27
CA SER A 16 16.85 -5.93 -6.07
C SER A 16 15.38 -5.51 -6.16
N ASP A 17 14.88 -5.43 -7.38
CA ASP A 17 13.47 -5.14 -7.66
C ASP A 17 12.61 -6.31 -7.19
N VAL A 18 11.63 -6.04 -6.32
CA VAL A 18 10.64 -7.05 -5.92
C VAL A 18 9.41 -7.00 -6.82
N LEU A 19 9.10 -5.82 -7.36
CA LEU A 19 8.00 -5.61 -8.29
C LEU A 19 8.41 -4.59 -9.37
N LYS A 20 8.06 -4.90 -10.62
CA LYS A 20 8.27 -4.00 -11.75
C LYS A 20 7.09 -4.06 -12.72
N LEU A 21 6.58 -2.91 -13.08
CA LEU A 21 5.71 -2.72 -14.25
C LEU A 21 6.59 -2.19 -15.38
N ASN A 22 6.64 -2.91 -16.50
CA ASN A 22 7.49 -2.58 -17.62
C ASN A 22 6.64 -2.29 -18.87
N LYS A 23 6.61 -1.02 -19.29
CA LYS A 23 5.87 -0.51 -20.44
C LYS A 23 4.40 -0.92 -20.43
N VAL A 24 3.75 -0.87 -19.28
CA VAL A 24 2.37 -1.31 -19.11
C VAL A 24 1.41 -0.29 -19.72
N SER A 25 0.53 -0.77 -20.60
CA SER A 25 -0.56 0.03 -21.18
C SER A 25 -1.89 -0.69 -21.00
N LEU A 26 -2.94 0.10 -20.72
CA LEU A 26 -4.29 -0.40 -20.52
C LEU A 26 -5.33 0.62 -21.00
N LYS A 27 -6.37 0.10 -21.67
CA LYS A 27 -7.53 0.88 -22.11
C LYS A 27 -8.82 0.27 -21.57
N PHE A 28 -9.78 1.12 -21.24
CA PHE A 28 -11.17 0.72 -21.04
C PHE A 28 -12.02 1.31 -22.16
N GLY A 29 -12.42 0.46 -23.11
CA GLY A 29 -13.04 0.91 -24.35
C GLY A 29 -12.12 1.84 -25.14
N ARG A 30 -12.53 3.10 -25.34
CA ARG A 30 -11.71 4.10 -26.04
C ARG A 30 -10.79 4.91 -25.13
N LYS A 31 -10.96 4.81 -23.79
CA LYS A 31 -10.19 5.59 -22.83
C LYS A 31 -8.89 4.89 -22.48
N ILE A 32 -7.76 5.53 -22.79
CA ILE A 32 -6.44 5.11 -22.29
C ILE A 32 -6.36 5.47 -20.81
N VAL A 33 -6.11 4.47 -19.95
CA VAL A 33 -5.97 4.64 -18.51
C VAL A 33 -4.52 4.60 -18.09
N LEU A 34 -3.73 3.71 -18.71
CA LEU A 34 -2.27 3.65 -18.53
C LEU A 34 -1.63 3.64 -19.93
N ASP A 35 -0.55 4.41 -20.08
CA ASP A 35 0.17 4.56 -21.35
C ASP A 35 1.67 4.39 -21.13
N ASN A 36 2.19 3.23 -21.52
CA ASN A 36 3.62 2.90 -21.44
C ASN A 36 4.23 3.14 -20.06
N LEU A 37 3.45 2.79 -19.01
CA LEU A 37 3.81 3.05 -17.61
C LEU A 37 4.95 2.15 -17.18
N ASN A 38 5.98 2.76 -16.57
CA ASN A 38 7.09 2.08 -15.91
C ASN A 38 7.07 2.44 -14.43
N LEU A 39 7.09 1.42 -13.55
CA LEU A 39 7.09 1.59 -12.10
C LEU A 39 7.95 0.50 -11.49
N GLN A 40 8.68 0.83 -10.42
CA GLN A 40 9.58 -0.11 -9.76
C GLN A 40 9.48 0.03 -8.25
N LEU A 41 9.38 -1.11 -7.55
CA LEU A 41 9.47 -1.22 -6.10
C LEU A 41 10.66 -2.09 -5.73
N ASN A 42 11.56 -1.56 -4.91
CA ASN A 42 12.69 -2.32 -4.38
C ASN A 42 12.27 -3.11 -3.13
N LYS A 43 13.01 -4.17 -2.83
CA LYS A 43 12.81 -4.98 -1.64
C LYS A 43 12.95 -4.14 -0.36
N GLY A 44 11.96 -4.24 0.53
CA GLY A 44 11.93 -3.51 1.79
C GLY A 44 11.80 -1.99 1.63
N GLN A 45 11.24 -1.51 0.53
CA GLN A 45 11.00 -0.09 0.25
C GLN A 45 9.53 0.26 0.48
N ILE A 46 9.26 1.48 0.91
CA ILE A 46 7.94 2.11 0.87
C ILE A 46 7.91 3.06 -0.33
N LEU A 47 7.08 2.72 -1.33
CA LEU A 47 6.84 3.53 -2.52
C LEU A 47 5.47 4.21 -2.43
N GLY A 48 5.44 5.53 -2.49
CA GLY A 48 4.21 6.31 -2.60
C GLY A 48 3.74 6.45 -4.04
N LEU A 49 2.43 6.33 -4.29
CA LEU A 49 1.82 6.70 -5.57
C LEU A 49 0.96 7.94 -5.38
N LEU A 50 1.32 9.02 -6.04
CA LEU A 50 0.61 10.29 -6.04
C LEU A 50 0.03 10.58 -7.43
N GLY A 51 -1.07 11.29 -7.47
CA GLY A 51 -1.73 11.68 -8.71
C GLY A 51 -3.18 12.06 -8.45
N ALA A 52 -3.78 12.82 -9.37
CA ALA A 52 -5.18 13.22 -9.29
C ALA A 52 -6.13 11.99 -9.30
N ASN A 53 -7.39 12.21 -8.91
CA ASN A 53 -8.42 11.19 -9.04
C ASN A 53 -8.56 10.77 -10.50
N GLY A 54 -8.63 9.46 -10.75
CA GLY A 54 -8.69 8.92 -12.11
C GLY A 54 -7.34 8.86 -12.85
N ALA A 55 -6.20 9.20 -12.21
CA ALA A 55 -4.87 9.11 -12.83
C ALA A 55 -4.40 7.67 -13.10
N GLY A 56 -5.09 6.65 -12.55
CA GLY A 56 -4.77 5.23 -12.76
C GLY A 56 -4.18 4.51 -11.55
N LYS A 57 -4.13 5.13 -10.36
CA LYS A 57 -3.52 4.53 -9.15
C LYS A 57 -4.15 3.19 -8.76
N SER A 58 -5.48 3.14 -8.57
CA SER A 58 -6.18 1.89 -8.23
C SER A 58 -6.13 0.87 -9.39
N THR A 59 -6.03 1.35 -10.63
CA THR A 59 -5.80 0.49 -11.81
C THR A 59 -4.45 -0.22 -11.73
N ILE A 60 -3.40 0.48 -11.27
CA ILE A 60 -2.08 -0.11 -11.02
C ILE A 60 -2.18 -1.22 -9.97
N PHE A 61 -2.91 -1.01 -8.87
CA PHE A 61 -3.12 -2.04 -7.85
C PHE A 61 -3.88 -3.25 -8.42
N ASN A 62 -4.95 -3.03 -9.18
CA ASN A 62 -5.70 -4.10 -9.82
C ASN A 62 -4.86 -4.93 -10.80
N LEU A 63 -3.94 -4.28 -11.51
CA LEU A 63 -2.97 -4.96 -12.38
C LEU A 63 -1.96 -5.79 -11.58
N ILE A 64 -1.41 -5.26 -10.49
CA ILE A 64 -0.48 -5.97 -9.61
C ILE A 64 -1.15 -7.20 -9.00
N LEU A 65 -2.38 -7.06 -8.52
CA LEU A 65 -3.17 -8.15 -7.96
C LEU A 65 -3.61 -9.20 -8.99
N GLY A 66 -3.68 -8.83 -10.27
CA GLY A 66 -4.18 -9.72 -11.34
C GLY A 66 -5.72 -9.77 -11.44
N LEU A 67 -6.39 -8.73 -10.91
CA LEU A 67 -7.83 -8.54 -11.12
C LEU A 67 -8.13 -8.11 -12.56
N ILE A 68 -7.19 -7.45 -13.19
CA ILE A 68 -7.22 -7.08 -14.62
C ILE A 68 -5.86 -7.39 -15.24
N SER A 69 -5.83 -7.59 -16.54
CA SER A 69 -4.62 -7.83 -17.32
C SER A 69 -4.28 -6.59 -18.15
N PRO A 70 -2.99 -6.27 -18.37
CA PRO A 70 -2.60 -5.17 -19.23
C PRO A 70 -2.82 -5.55 -20.71
N ASP A 71 -3.13 -4.57 -21.56
CA ASP A 71 -3.17 -4.77 -23.03
C ASP A 71 -1.76 -4.99 -23.59
N PHE A 72 -0.77 -4.24 -23.05
CA PHE A 72 0.64 -4.34 -23.43
C PHE A 72 1.54 -4.22 -22.20
N GLY A 73 2.77 -4.71 -22.34
CA GLY A 73 3.79 -4.66 -21.29
C GLY A 73 3.76 -5.86 -20.35
N SER A 74 4.56 -5.81 -19.31
CA SER A 74 4.71 -6.91 -18.36
C SER A 74 4.71 -6.43 -16.91
N ILE A 75 4.13 -7.28 -16.05
CA ILE A 75 4.20 -7.17 -14.59
C ILE A 75 5.13 -8.26 -14.13
N ILE A 76 6.19 -7.88 -13.44
CA ILE A 76 7.26 -8.78 -12.99
C ILE A 76 7.30 -8.70 -11.47
N ILE A 77 7.22 -9.86 -10.79
CA ILE A 77 7.34 -9.99 -9.35
C ILE A 77 8.42 -11.03 -9.06
N ASN A 78 9.41 -10.67 -8.24
CA ASN A 78 10.55 -11.55 -7.93
C ASN A 78 11.22 -12.15 -9.19
N ASN A 79 11.42 -11.31 -10.22
CA ASN A 79 11.99 -11.68 -11.54
C ASN A 79 11.10 -12.60 -12.40
N GLU A 80 9.85 -12.85 -12.02
CA GLU A 80 8.91 -13.67 -12.76
C GLU A 80 7.79 -12.82 -13.38
N THR A 81 7.50 -13.03 -14.68
CA THR A 81 6.40 -12.34 -15.36
C THR A 81 5.05 -12.96 -14.99
N VAL A 82 4.21 -12.19 -14.31
CA VAL A 82 2.98 -12.68 -13.68
C VAL A 82 1.70 -12.34 -14.45
N ASN A 83 1.76 -11.83 -15.69
CA ASN A 83 0.59 -11.39 -16.44
C ASN A 83 -0.52 -12.46 -16.53
N LYS A 84 -0.14 -13.73 -16.64
CA LYS A 84 -1.06 -14.86 -16.76
C LYS A 84 -1.53 -15.46 -15.44
N TYR A 85 -0.94 -15.04 -14.32
CA TYR A 85 -1.29 -15.56 -13.01
C TYR A 85 -2.58 -14.89 -12.49
N PRO A 86 -3.60 -15.66 -12.12
CA PRO A 86 -4.81 -15.11 -11.51
C PRO A 86 -4.53 -14.62 -10.08
N ILE A 87 -5.45 -13.81 -9.54
CA ILE A 87 -5.31 -13.16 -8.24
C ILE A 87 -4.89 -14.13 -7.12
N TYR A 88 -5.54 -15.29 -6.99
CA TYR A 88 -5.25 -16.24 -5.91
C TYR A 88 -3.82 -16.80 -5.97
N GLN A 89 -3.27 -16.99 -7.17
CA GLN A 89 -1.87 -17.40 -7.31
C GLN A 89 -0.93 -16.25 -6.93
N ARG A 90 -1.22 -15.02 -7.37
CA ARG A 90 -0.37 -13.86 -7.02
C ARG A 90 -0.36 -13.59 -5.53
N THR A 91 -1.51 -13.66 -4.86
CA THR A 91 -1.58 -13.43 -3.41
C THR A 91 -0.89 -14.53 -2.61
N LEU A 92 -1.03 -15.81 -3.01
CA LEU A 92 -0.43 -16.92 -2.28
C LEU A 92 1.07 -17.12 -2.61
N GLN A 93 1.42 -17.18 -3.91
CA GLN A 93 2.81 -17.50 -4.31
C GLN A 93 3.77 -16.33 -4.13
N PHE A 94 3.30 -15.11 -4.42
CA PHE A 94 4.13 -13.89 -4.29
C PHE A 94 3.86 -13.13 -2.99
N GLN A 95 3.01 -13.67 -2.11
CA GLN A 95 2.71 -13.13 -0.79
C GLN A 95 2.32 -11.64 -0.85
N ILE A 96 1.28 -11.32 -1.64
CA ILE A 96 0.76 -9.96 -1.77
C ILE A 96 -0.43 -9.78 -0.84
N GLY A 97 -0.34 -8.83 0.10
CA GLY A 97 -1.45 -8.35 0.92
C GLY A 97 -2.04 -7.06 0.35
N MET A 98 -3.34 -6.86 0.55
CA MET A 98 -4.05 -5.65 0.10
C MET A 98 -4.96 -5.11 1.18
N CYS A 99 -4.80 -3.82 1.50
CA CYS A 99 -5.76 -3.03 2.25
C CYS A 99 -6.50 -2.12 1.26
N PRO A 100 -7.79 -2.37 0.95
CA PRO A 100 -8.55 -1.56 0.02
C PRO A 100 -8.94 -0.20 0.62
N GLN A 101 -9.34 0.72 -0.25
CA GLN A 101 -9.83 2.05 0.16
C GLN A 101 -11.03 1.94 1.10
N ILE A 102 -12.01 1.09 0.76
CA ILE A 102 -13.25 0.86 1.51
C ILE A 102 -13.42 -0.65 1.73
N GLY A 103 -13.91 -1.03 2.90
CA GLY A 103 -14.20 -2.42 3.23
C GLY A 103 -12.96 -3.25 3.56
N GLY A 104 -12.89 -4.44 3.01
CA GLY A 104 -11.83 -5.42 3.30
C GLY A 104 -12.08 -6.21 4.57
N PHE A 105 -13.29 -6.13 5.15
CA PHE A 105 -13.75 -6.87 6.33
C PHE A 105 -15.25 -7.21 6.22
N PHE A 106 -15.70 -8.15 7.02
CA PHE A 106 -17.10 -8.54 7.15
C PHE A 106 -17.75 -7.66 8.22
N SER A 107 -18.71 -6.83 7.81
CA SER A 107 -19.34 -5.80 8.66
C SER A 107 -20.05 -6.38 9.88
N ASP A 108 -20.71 -7.54 9.74
CA ASP A 108 -21.48 -8.21 10.80
C ASP A 108 -20.63 -9.02 11.78
N LEU A 109 -19.37 -9.28 11.46
CA LEU A 109 -18.42 -9.96 12.32
C LEU A 109 -17.69 -8.99 13.24
N THR A 110 -17.31 -9.44 14.43
CA THR A 110 -16.43 -8.70 15.34
C THR A 110 -15.03 -8.55 14.74
N VAL A 111 -14.20 -7.69 15.32
CA VAL A 111 -12.78 -7.57 14.94
C VAL A 111 -12.07 -8.91 15.02
N TYR A 112 -12.27 -9.64 16.13
CA TYR A 112 -11.66 -10.96 16.33
C TYR A 112 -12.14 -11.98 15.30
N GLU A 113 -13.45 -12.05 15.05
CA GLU A 113 -14.02 -12.97 14.07
C GLU A 113 -13.54 -12.67 12.64
N ASN A 114 -13.39 -11.42 12.28
CA ASN A 114 -12.80 -11.00 11.01
C ASN A 114 -11.38 -11.55 10.84
N LEU A 115 -10.51 -11.33 11.83
CA LEU A 115 -9.14 -11.84 11.82
C LEU A 115 -9.11 -13.35 11.77
N LYS A 116 -9.95 -14.00 12.57
CA LYS A 116 -10.08 -15.47 12.64
C LYS A 116 -10.51 -16.05 11.29
N ALA A 117 -11.53 -15.48 10.64
CA ALA A 117 -12.03 -15.98 9.36
C ALA A 117 -10.95 -15.98 8.27
N ILE A 118 -10.16 -14.90 8.16
CA ILE A 118 -9.05 -14.84 7.19
C ILE A 118 -7.91 -15.77 7.59
N ALA A 119 -7.59 -15.86 8.89
CA ALA A 119 -6.53 -16.75 9.37
C ALA A 119 -6.86 -18.23 9.13
N GLU A 120 -8.12 -18.66 9.27
CA GLU A 120 -8.58 -20.04 9.00
C GLU A 120 -8.40 -20.42 7.53
N ILE A 121 -8.57 -19.46 6.61
CA ILE A 121 -8.37 -19.68 5.17
C ILE A 121 -6.88 -19.72 4.79
N THR A 122 -6.04 -18.92 5.47
CA THR A 122 -4.66 -18.69 5.03
C THR A 122 -3.61 -19.46 5.82
N ILE A 123 -3.90 -19.87 7.05
CA ILE A 123 -2.98 -20.53 7.98
C ILE A 123 -3.54 -21.89 8.41
N SER A 124 -2.88 -22.96 8.05
CA SER A 124 -3.31 -24.31 8.40
C SER A 124 -3.03 -24.69 9.87
N ASP A 125 -1.95 -24.20 10.47
CA ASP A 125 -1.58 -24.46 11.86
C ASP A 125 -2.42 -23.64 12.83
N GLU A 126 -3.17 -24.32 13.71
CA GLU A 126 -4.10 -23.68 14.65
C GLU A 126 -3.39 -22.86 15.73
N SER A 127 -2.27 -23.36 16.23
CA SER A 127 -1.45 -22.70 17.26
C SER A 127 -0.88 -21.40 16.70
N TYR A 128 -0.31 -21.43 15.50
CA TYR A 128 0.22 -20.26 14.82
C TYR A 128 -0.88 -19.25 14.45
N ARG A 129 -2.08 -19.72 14.06
CA ARG A 129 -3.24 -18.82 13.84
C ARG A 129 -3.57 -18.01 15.09
N ALA A 130 -3.69 -18.65 16.24
CA ALA A 130 -4.02 -17.98 17.51
C ALA A 130 -2.95 -16.96 17.89
N GLU A 131 -1.67 -17.33 17.79
CA GLU A 131 -0.55 -16.43 18.04
C GLU A 131 -0.56 -15.22 17.09
N LYS A 132 -0.75 -15.47 15.79
CA LYS A 132 -0.79 -14.43 14.77
C LYS A 132 -1.92 -13.42 15.00
N ILE A 133 -3.13 -13.90 15.30
CA ILE A 133 -4.28 -13.04 15.59
C ILE A 133 -4.00 -12.17 16.81
N ASN A 134 -3.55 -12.76 17.91
CA ASN A 134 -3.26 -12.01 19.15
C ASN A 134 -2.13 -10.99 18.94
N SER A 135 -1.09 -11.35 18.20
CA SER A 135 0.01 -10.44 17.83
C SER A 135 -0.49 -9.23 17.04
N LEU A 136 -1.38 -9.43 16.06
CA LEU A 136 -1.96 -8.35 15.28
C LEU A 136 -2.91 -7.48 16.11
N ILE A 137 -3.74 -8.08 16.96
CA ILE A 137 -4.63 -7.35 17.87
C ILE A 137 -3.80 -6.43 18.77
N SER A 138 -2.73 -6.95 19.38
CA SER A 138 -1.83 -6.16 20.21
C SER A 138 -1.10 -5.08 19.41
N LYS A 139 -0.50 -5.43 18.26
CA LYS A 139 0.27 -4.50 17.42
C LYS A 139 -0.55 -3.30 16.94
N PHE A 140 -1.83 -3.50 16.64
CA PHE A 140 -2.74 -2.46 16.17
C PHE A 140 -3.60 -1.84 17.27
N GLU A 141 -3.35 -2.22 18.55
CA GLU A 141 -4.12 -1.74 19.71
C GLU A 141 -5.63 -1.97 19.55
N LEU A 142 -5.99 -3.17 19.12
CA LEU A 142 -7.39 -3.55 18.86
C LEU A 142 -8.08 -4.23 20.03
N ASP A 143 -7.36 -4.52 21.15
CA ASP A 143 -7.92 -5.18 22.32
C ASP A 143 -9.21 -4.52 22.85
N PRO A 144 -9.31 -3.18 22.98
CA PRO A 144 -10.53 -2.55 23.48
C PRO A 144 -11.76 -2.70 22.59
N ILE A 145 -11.55 -3.06 21.31
CA ILE A 145 -12.61 -3.19 20.31
C ILE A 145 -12.73 -4.61 19.76
N ARG A 146 -12.02 -5.56 20.34
CA ARG A 146 -11.90 -6.94 19.88
C ARG A 146 -13.24 -7.60 19.57
N ASP A 147 -14.22 -7.40 20.46
CA ASP A 147 -15.54 -8.02 20.41
C ASP A 147 -16.63 -7.08 19.82
N ILE A 148 -16.21 -5.93 19.27
CA ILE A 148 -17.12 -4.99 18.59
C ILE A 148 -17.24 -5.40 17.12
N LYS A 149 -18.48 -5.43 16.60
CA LYS A 149 -18.73 -5.66 15.16
C LYS A 149 -18.10 -4.55 14.32
N ALA A 150 -17.51 -4.93 13.18
CA ALA A 150 -16.77 -4.01 12.32
C ALA A 150 -17.62 -2.83 11.80
N ASP A 151 -18.93 -3.00 11.70
CA ASP A 151 -19.83 -1.91 11.28
C ASP A 151 -19.86 -0.73 12.26
N PHE A 152 -19.71 -0.98 13.56
CA PHE A 152 -19.75 0.03 14.61
C PHE A 152 -18.40 0.73 14.88
N LEU A 153 -17.35 0.36 14.15
CA LEU A 153 -16.02 0.94 14.33
C LEU A 153 -15.93 2.35 13.71
N SER A 154 -15.12 3.22 14.32
CA SER A 154 -14.72 4.49 13.71
C SER A 154 -13.90 4.28 12.42
N GLY A 155 -13.77 5.30 11.59
CA GLY A 155 -12.98 5.24 10.35
C GLY A 155 -11.54 4.80 10.60
N GLY A 156 -10.87 5.35 11.61
CA GLY A 156 -9.51 4.98 12.00
C GLY A 156 -9.39 3.53 12.49
N GLN A 157 -10.36 3.08 13.31
CA GLN A 157 -10.43 1.69 13.76
C GLN A 157 -10.64 0.72 12.59
N LYS A 158 -11.58 1.03 11.66
CA LYS A 158 -11.79 0.26 10.43
C LYS A 158 -10.51 0.13 9.61
N LYS A 159 -9.74 1.21 9.48
CA LYS A 159 -8.49 1.20 8.73
C LYS A 159 -7.42 0.35 9.42
N LYS A 160 -7.26 0.46 10.75
CA LYS A 160 -6.37 -0.42 11.53
C LYS A 160 -6.73 -1.91 11.34
N VAL A 161 -8.01 -2.26 11.44
CA VAL A 161 -8.50 -3.63 11.21
C VAL A 161 -8.21 -4.10 9.78
N SER A 162 -8.50 -3.27 8.77
CA SER A 162 -8.25 -3.63 7.36
C SER A 162 -6.76 -3.88 7.07
N ILE A 163 -5.85 -3.08 7.65
CA ILE A 163 -4.41 -3.33 7.53
C ILE A 163 -4.01 -4.60 8.27
N ALA A 164 -4.52 -4.84 9.48
CA ALA A 164 -4.25 -6.06 10.24
C ALA A 164 -4.69 -7.31 9.47
N LEU A 165 -5.87 -7.29 8.82
CA LEU A 165 -6.36 -8.35 7.95
C LEU A 165 -5.42 -8.61 6.76
N ALA A 166 -4.92 -7.56 6.12
CA ALA A 166 -3.97 -7.70 5.01
C ALA A 166 -2.63 -8.33 5.44
N LEU A 167 -2.31 -8.33 6.74
CA LEU A 167 -1.07 -8.87 7.31
C LEU A 167 -1.20 -10.32 7.82
N ILE A 168 -2.40 -10.89 7.86
CA ILE A 168 -2.63 -12.26 8.36
C ILE A 168 -1.76 -13.29 7.62
N SER A 169 -1.63 -13.15 6.29
CA SER A 169 -0.90 -14.08 5.42
C SER A 169 0.60 -13.81 5.33
N ASP A 170 1.18 -13.00 6.21
CA ASP A 170 2.61 -12.63 6.20
C ASP A 170 3.11 -12.11 4.82
N PRO A 171 2.49 -11.07 4.28
CA PRO A 171 2.83 -10.59 2.95
C PRO A 171 4.27 -10.08 2.88
N LYS A 172 4.90 -10.25 1.70
CA LYS A 172 6.19 -9.64 1.36
C LYS A 172 6.01 -8.33 0.58
N ILE A 173 4.86 -8.21 -0.08
CA ILE A 173 4.42 -6.98 -0.75
C ILE A 173 3.07 -6.59 -0.15
N LEU A 174 2.94 -5.36 0.32
CA LEU A 174 1.70 -4.82 0.88
C LEU A 174 1.25 -3.62 0.06
N LEU A 175 0.01 -3.69 -0.41
CA LEU A 175 -0.65 -2.61 -1.15
C LEU A 175 -1.64 -1.90 -0.22
N LEU A 176 -1.51 -0.58 -0.05
CA LEU A 176 -2.37 0.24 0.79
C LEU A 176 -3.08 1.30 -0.07
N ASP A 177 -4.39 1.13 -0.27
CA ASP A 177 -5.19 2.07 -1.06
C ASP A 177 -5.85 3.11 -0.15
N GLU A 178 -5.43 4.35 -0.27
CA GLU A 178 -5.88 5.52 0.50
C GLU A 178 -5.97 5.26 2.03
N PRO A 179 -4.87 4.83 2.67
CA PRO A 179 -4.90 4.50 4.10
C PRO A 179 -5.13 5.71 5.01
N PHE A 180 -4.89 6.94 4.55
CA PHE A 180 -5.03 8.16 5.34
C PHE A 180 -6.34 8.93 5.08
N ALA A 181 -7.14 8.50 4.09
CA ALA A 181 -8.33 9.21 3.67
C ALA A 181 -9.37 9.34 4.80
N ALA A 182 -9.92 10.56 4.96
CA ALA A 182 -10.99 10.88 5.92
C ALA A 182 -10.65 10.55 7.40
N LEU A 183 -9.38 10.66 7.79
CA LEU A 183 -8.91 10.42 9.15
C LEU A 183 -8.41 11.72 9.80
N ASP A 184 -8.45 11.75 11.13
CA ASP A 184 -7.85 12.84 11.92
C ASP A 184 -6.32 12.75 11.95
N VAL A 185 -5.67 13.87 12.28
CA VAL A 185 -4.22 14.02 12.25
C VAL A 185 -3.48 13.01 13.15
N MET A 186 -4.06 12.68 14.33
CA MET A 186 -3.43 11.74 15.26
C MET A 186 -3.49 10.31 14.73
N THR A 187 -4.64 9.93 14.17
CA THR A 187 -4.81 8.62 13.53
C THR A 187 -3.89 8.46 12.32
N ILE A 188 -3.75 9.49 11.48
CA ILE A 188 -2.81 9.48 10.35
C ILE A 188 -1.39 9.25 10.84
N LYS A 189 -0.96 9.98 11.87
CA LYS A 189 0.40 9.82 12.45
C LYS A 189 0.64 8.41 12.95
N THR A 190 -0.32 7.82 13.68
CA THR A 190 -0.24 6.44 14.15
C THR A 190 -0.11 5.45 12.98
N LEU A 191 -0.89 5.62 11.93
CA LEU A 191 -0.81 4.76 10.74
C LEU A 191 0.51 4.92 9.98
N GLN A 192 1.07 6.14 9.89
CA GLN A 192 2.41 6.37 9.33
C GLN A 192 3.48 5.62 10.12
N GLU A 193 3.43 5.67 11.45
CA GLU A 193 4.37 4.94 12.33
C GLU A 193 4.24 3.42 12.13
N ILE A 194 3.01 2.89 12.04
CA ILE A 194 2.75 1.48 11.75
C ILE A 194 3.34 1.08 10.39
N VAL A 195 3.09 1.84 9.32
CA VAL A 195 3.60 1.55 7.97
C VAL A 195 5.12 1.49 7.95
N VAL A 196 5.78 2.45 8.60
CA VAL A 196 7.26 2.48 8.73
C VAL A 196 7.77 1.31 9.57
N ASP A 197 7.07 0.92 10.66
CA ASP A 197 7.44 -0.24 11.47
C ASP A 197 7.30 -1.54 10.67
N LEU A 198 6.24 -1.73 9.90
CA LEU A 198 6.06 -2.90 9.04
C LEU A 198 7.21 -3.09 8.05
N GLN A 199 7.66 -2.01 7.43
CA GLN A 199 8.82 -2.05 6.55
C GLN A 199 10.11 -2.41 7.30
N ARG A 200 10.35 -1.77 8.47
CA ARG A 200 11.61 -1.92 9.21
C ARG A 200 11.75 -3.25 9.93
N SER A 201 10.68 -3.64 10.63
CA SER A 201 10.69 -4.83 11.50
C SER A 201 10.42 -6.12 10.72
N ASN A 202 9.57 -6.07 9.69
CA ASN A 202 9.15 -7.23 8.93
C ASN A 202 9.75 -7.30 7.52
N ASN A 203 10.53 -6.28 7.11
CA ASN A 203 11.11 -6.16 5.76
C ASN A 203 10.07 -6.29 4.63
N ILE A 204 8.86 -5.76 4.88
CA ILE A 204 7.77 -5.75 3.90
C ILE A 204 8.03 -4.62 2.90
N SER A 205 7.87 -4.91 1.61
CA SER A 205 7.90 -3.90 0.54
C SER A 205 6.49 -3.34 0.38
N ILE A 206 6.30 -2.03 0.46
CA ILE A 206 4.97 -1.42 0.54
C ILE A 206 4.75 -0.47 -0.64
N ILE A 207 3.61 -0.58 -1.32
CA ILE A 207 3.10 0.49 -2.17
C ILE A 207 1.90 1.11 -1.48
N LEU A 208 1.96 2.42 -1.31
CA LEU A 208 0.93 3.20 -0.65
C LEU A 208 0.44 4.27 -1.62
N CYS A 209 -0.85 4.31 -1.95
CA CYS A 209 -1.42 5.40 -2.70
C CYS A 209 -2.34 6.24 -1.83
N ASP A 210 -2.21 7.56 -1.91
CA ASP A 210 -3.10 8.49 -1.23
C ASP A 210 -3.13 9.81 -2.02
N HIS A 211 -4.19 10.58 -1.84
CA HIS A 211 -4.30 11.93 -2.39
C HIS A 211 -3.79 13.00 -1.41
N GLN A 212 -3.58 12.65 -0.14
CA GLN A 212 -2.98 13.51 0.88
C GLN A 212 -1.46 13.49 0.77
N ALA A 213 -0.93 14.22 -0.24
CA ALA A 213 0.50 14.20 -0.59
C ALA A 213 1.43 14.48 0.60
N ARG A 214 1.07 15.48 1.46
CA ARG A 214 1.91 15.83 2.62
C ARG A 214 2.09 14.68 3.58
N ASP A 215 1.01 13.95 3.87
CA ASP A 215 1.05 12.86 4.82
C ASP A 215 1.71 11.62 4.23
N LEU A 216 1.46 11.33 2.95
CA LEU A 216 2.14 10.25 2.23
C LEU A 216 3.66 10.48 2.20
N LEU A 217 4.12 11.67 1.81
CA LEU A 217 5.55 11.96 1.65
C LEU A 217 6.35 11.92 2.96
N LYS A 218 5.69 11.97 4.12
CA LYS A 218 6.35 11.85 5.44
C LYS A 218 6.78 10.42 5.79
N CYS A 219 6.19 9.40 5.18
CA CYS A 219 6.41 8.01 5.56
C CYS A 219 6.95 7.11 4.43
N VAL A 220 7.23 7.66 3.24
CA VAL A 220 7.73 6.88 2.10
C VAL A 220 9.22 7.11 1.85
N ASP A 221 9.90 6.11 1.30
CA ASP A 221 11.29 6.22 0.86
C ASP A 221 11.42 6.92 -0.49
N SER A 222 10.47 6.67 -1.37
CA SER A 222 10.32 7.34 -2.67
C SER A 222 8.86 7.46 -3.04
N ALA A 223 8.54 8.35 -3.97
CA ALA A 223 7.20 8.41 -4.53
C ALA A 223 7.24 8.58 -6.05
N ALA A 224 6.19 8.11 -6.71
CA ALA A 224 5.95 8.26 -8.14
C ALA A 224 4.72 9.15 -8.37
N ILE A 225 4.86 10.14 -9.24
CA ILE A 225 3.75 11.00 -9.67
C ILE A 225 3.13 10.40 -10.91
N ILE A 226 1.86 10.02 -10.80
CA ILE A 226 1.06 9.49 -11.92
C ILE A 226 0.23 10.63 -12.51
N HIS A 227 0.45 10.89 -13.78
CA HIS A 227 -0.31 11.90 -14.52
C HIS A 227 -0.65 11.37 -15.92
N ASN A 228 -1.92 11.45 -16.31
CA ASN A 228 -2.43 10.95 -17.60
C ASN A 228 -1.95 9.53 -17.93
N GLY A 229 -2.00 8.62 -16.94
CA GLY A 229 -1.63 7.22 -17.10
C GLY A 229 -0.12 6.95 -17.22
N LYS A 230 0.73 7.94 -16.97
CA LYS A 230 2.20 7.81 -17.01
C LYS A 230 2.83 8.15 -15.68
N VAL A 231 3.99 7.58 -15.39
CA VAL A 231 4.88 8.07 -14.35
C VAL A 231 5.65 9.25 -14.93
N VAL A 232 5.40 10.46 -14.42
CA VAL A 232 6.08 11.68 -14.87
C VAL A 232 7.35 11.97 -14.07
N ALA A 233 7.39 11.52 -12.80
CA ALA A 233 8.57 11.61 -11.96
C ALA A 233 8.51 10.50 -10.90
N GLN A 234 9.66 9.92 -10.55
CA GLN A 234 9.82 9.00 -9.41
C GLN A 234 11.16 9.27 -8.74
N ASP A 235 11.13 9.67 -7.47
CA ASP A 235 12.34 9.99 -6.69
C ASP A 235 12.02 10.00 -5.18
N THR A 236 13.00 10.32 -4.36
CA THR A 236 12.81 10.62 -2.94
C THR A 236 11.88 11.82 -2.74
N PRO A 237 11.16 11.92 -1.60
CA PRO A 237 10.28 13.06 -1.33
C PRO A 237 10.98 14.42 -1.51
N ALA A 238 12.21 14.55 -1.02
CA ALA A 238 12.98 15.80 -1.12
C ALA A 238 13.24 16.23 -2.57
N ASN A 239 13.61 15.29 -3.44
CA ASN A 239 13.87 15.54 -4.84
C ASN A 239 12.58 15.82 -5.62
N LEU A 240 11.50 15.07 -5.34
CA LEU A 240 10.21 15.26 -6.02
C LEU A 240 9.63 16.65 -5.82
N ILE A 241 9.76 17.25 -4.64
CA ILE A 241 9.27 18.60 -4.35
C ILE A 241 10.00 19.64 -5.19
N GLN A 242 11.26 19.38 -5.54
CA GLN A 242 12.07 20.27 -6.38
C GLN A 242 11.88 19.99 -7.88
N ASN A 243 11.31 18.84 -8.24
CA ASN A 243 11.16 18.42 -9.63
C ASN A 243 10.10 19.27 -10.35
N MET A 244 10.50 19.90 -11.47
CA MET A 244 9.64 20.79 -12.25
C MET A 244 8.42 20.06 -12.85
N GLU A 245 8.58 18.83 -13.33
CA GLU A 245 7.48 18.05 -13.89
C GLU A 245 6.49 17.62 -12.81
N ALA A 246 6.99 17.22 -11.64
CA ALA A 246 6.16 16.88 -10.48
C ALA A 246 5.36 18.09 -9.97
N LYS A 247 5.98 19.28 -9.91
CA LYS A 247 5.29 20.53 -9.58
C LYS A 247 4.19 20.84 -10.59
N LYS A 248 4.50 20.81 -11.88
CA LYS A 248 3.55 21.13 -12.94
C LYS A 248 2.39 20.12 -13.01
N ALA A 249 2.67 18.83 -12.79
CA ALA A 249 1.69 17.76 -12.94
C ALA A 249 0.79 17.57 -11.71
N TYR A 250 1.28 17.91 -10.50
CA TYR A 250 0.58 17.54 -9.28
C TYR A 250 0.69 18.54 -8.11
N PHE A 251 1.90 18.98 -7.73
CA PHE A 251 2.08 19.75 -6.50
C PHE A 251 1.69 21.22 -6.58
N GLY A 252 1.85 21.85 -7.77
CA GLY A 252 1.85 23.31 -7.89
C GLY A 252 3.16 23.93 -7.40
N GLU A 253 3.34 25.23 -7.67
CA GLU A 253 4.62 25.92 -7.38
C GLU A 253 4.88 26.16 -5.89
N SER A 254 3.82 26.32 -5.08
CA SER A 254 3.91 26.69 -3.66
C SER A 254 3.87 25.50 -2.69
N PHE A 255 3.90 24.26 -3.17
CA PHE A 255 3.80 23.08 -2.31
C PHE A 255 5.02 22.91 -1.40
N ASN A 256 4.76 22.67 -0.09
CA ASN A 256 5.78 22.38 0.91
C ASN A 256 5.31 21.21 1.82
N ILE A 257 6.23 20.42 2.36
CA ILE A 257 5.95 19.29 3.30
C ILE A 257 5.97 19.77 4.76
N SER A 258 6.45 20.97 5.04
CA SER A 258 6.55 21.53 6.41
C SER A 258 5.19 21.70 7.07
#